data_e48e385c16390f9e800489e2989f59c2
#
_entry.id   e48e385c16390f9e800489e2989f59c2
#
_cell.length_a   1.000
_cell.length_b   1.000
_cell.length_c   1.000
_cell.angle_alpha   90.00
_cell.angle_beta   90.00
_cell.angle_gamma   90.00
#
_symmetry.space_group_name_H-M   'P 1'
#
loop_
_entity.id
_entity.type
_entity.pdbx_description
1 polymer ?
#
loop_
_entity_poly.entity_id
_entity_poly.type
_entity_poly.pdbx_seq_one_letter_code
_entity_poly.pdbx_strand_id
1 'polypeptide(L)'
;MGLFDRFRKGKLFYGKNMPVMVTEFRFMKKKYILEEFDLEFRQDVNEKNKPDSDTYGGILTLTFSETPDQWINLWMMNPYEKRDGEIRFLTNESKITEGAALIVTFQDAYCISYQKTLNPKGAGTLTTLIVSPHKIKVGTEEFENKWK
;
A
#
# COMPACT_ATOMS: atom_id res chain seq x y z
N MET A 1 12.76 -11.33 5.55
CA MET A 1 11.61 -10.93 4.83
C MET A 1 10.41 -10.97 5.70
N GLY A 2 9.64 -9.99 5.58
CA GLY A 2 8.50 -9.84 6.45
C GLY A 2 7.21 -10.32 5.84
N LEU A 3 6.16 -10.09 6.59
CA LEU A 3 4.81 -10.41 6.19
C LEU A 3 4.45 -9.84 4.83
N PHE A 4 4.89 -8.62 4.55
CA PHE A 4 4.51 -7.96 3.32
C PHE A 4 5.12 -8.57 2.06
N ASP A 5 6.27 -9.23 2.17
CA ASP A 5 6.84 -9.89 1.01
C ASP A 5 5.99 -11.05 0.54
N ARG A 6 5.28 -11.69 1.43
CA ARG A 6 4.40 -12.79 1.07
C ARG A 6 3.19 -12.31 0.30
N PHE A 7 2.66 -11.15 0.66
CA PHE A 7 1.48 -10.62 0.01
C PHE A 7 1.84 -9.88 -1.27
N ARG A 8 3.04 -9.34 -1.33
CA ARG A 8 3.49 -8.57 -2.44
C ARG A 8 3.40 -9.30 -3.78
N LYS A 9 3.60 -10.59 -3.76
CA LYS A 9 3.53 -11.38 -4.98
C LYS A 9 2.13 -11.76 -5.39
N GLY A 10 1.15 -11.33 -4.64
CA GLY A 10 -0.24 -11.52 -5.01
C GLY A 10 -0.73 -12.94 -4.98
N LYS A 11 0.07 -13.91 -4.69
CA LYS A 11 -0.42 -15.25 -4.56
C LYS A 11 0.32 -15.97 -3.50
N LEU A 12 -0.42 -16.83 -2.89
CA LEU A 12 0.06 -17.57 -1.85
C LEU A 12 0.08 -18.92 -2.28
N PHE A 13 0.90 -19.51 -2.56
CA PHE A 13 1.00 -20.61 -3.02
C PHE A 13 1.51 -21.58 -2.23
N TYR A 14 1.35 -21.51 -1.08
CA TYR A 14 1.93 -22.35 -0.19
C TYR A 14 1.22 -23.55 0.12
N GLY A 15 0.36 -24.02 -0.43
CA GLY A 15 -0.26 -25.26 -0.12
C GLY A 15 -1.74 -25.19 -0.23
N LYS A 16 -2.38 -26.36 -0.26
CA LYS A 16 -3.80 -26.44 -0.50
C LYS A 16 -4.66 -25.83 0.59
N ASN A 17 -4.13 -25.77 1.78
CA ASN A 17 -4.93 -25.27 2.91
C ASN A 17 -4.70 -23.82 3.23
N MET A 18 -3.93 -23.13 2.43
CA MET A 18 -3.71 -21.70 2.65
C MET A 18 -4.93 -20.91 2.22
N PRO A 19 -5.38 -19.98 3.03
CA PRO A 19 -6.52 -19.14 2.63
C PRO A 19 -6.14 -18.25 1.47
N VAL A 20 -7.13 -17.96 0.65
CA VAL A 20 -6.93 -17.02 -0.45
C VAL A 20 -6.86 -15.62 0.14
N MET A 21 -5.86 -14.87 -0.26
CA MET A 21 -5.65 -13.52 0.23
C MET A 21 -6.06 -12.52 -0.84
N VAL A 22 -6.87 -11.57 -0.46
CA VAL A 22 -7.26 -10.46 -1.33
C VAL A 22 -6.85 -9.19 -0.63
N THR A 23 -6.20 -8.30 -1.34
CA THR A 23 -5.76 -7.02 -0.81
C THR A 23 -6.57 -5.93 -1.48
N GLU A 24 -7.30 -5.15 -0.68
CA GLU A 24 -8.13 -4.06 -1.16
C GLU A 24 -7.54 -2.72 -0.79
N PHE A 25 -7.52 -1.81 -1.75
CA PHE A 25 -7.20 -0.41 -1.51
C PHE A 25 -8.51 0.36 -1.53
N ARG A 26 -8.86 0.98 -0.42
CA ARG A 26 -10.09 1.77 -0.31
C ARG A 26 -9.76 3.25 -0.30
N PHE A 27 -10.32 3.95 -1.25
CA PHE A 27 -10.02 5.36 -1.44
C PHE A 27 -11.24 6.10 -1.97
N MET A 28 -11.67 7.15 -1.27
CA MET A 28 -12.78 7.99 -1.69
C MET A 28 -14.02 7.19 -2.07
N LYS A 29 -14.40 6.26 -1.20
CA LYS A 29 -15.57 5.40 -1.36
C LYS A 29 -15.48 4.38 -2.48
N LYS A 30 -14.32 4.22 -3.07
CA LYS A 30 -14.10 3.19 -4.08
C LYS A 30 -13.11 2.17 -3.58
N LYS A 31 -13.26 0.94 -4.05
CA LYS A 31 -12.35 -0.16 -3.70
C LYS A 31 -11.61 -0.60 -4.95
N TYR A 32 -10.33 -0.83 -4.80
CA TYR A 32 -9.48 -1.36 -5.87
C TYR A 32 -8.83 -2.62 -5.35
N ILE A 33 -8.80 -3.66 -6.16
CA ILE A 33 -8.09 -4.88 -5.78
C ILE A 33 -6.64 -4.70 -6.18
N LEU A 34 -5.74 -4.84 -5.23
CA LEU A 34 -4.34 -4.64 -5.50
C LEU A 34 -3.70 -5.89 -6.08
N GLU A 35 -2.90 -5.71 -7.13
CA GLU A 35 -2.08 -6.75 -7.73
C GLU A 35 -0.78 -6.85 -6.97
N GLU A 36 -0.27 -5.73 -6.49
CA GLU A 36 0.93 -5.67 -5.68
C GLU A 36 0.82 -4.60 -4.63
N PHE A 37 1.44 -4.82 -3.50
CA PHE A 37 1.52 -3.86 -2.42
C PHE A 37 2.90 -3.91 -1.81
N ASP A 38 3.48 -2.74 -1.54
CA ASP A 38 4.76 -2.63 -0.88
C ASP A 38 4.70 -1.50 0.14
N LEU A 39 5.35 -1.69 1.26
CA LEU A 39 5.45 -0.68 2.32
C LEU A 39 6.90 -0.63 2.78
N GLU A 40 7.48 0.55 2.79
CA GLU A 40 8.89 0.69 3.13
C GLU A 40 9.11 1.76 4.18
N PHE A 41 9.90 1.42 5.19
CA PHE A 41 10.44 2.36 6.15
C PHE A 41 11.95 2.31 6.07
N ARG A 42 12.61 3.39 6.41
CA ARG A 42 14.07 3.49 6.36
C ARG A 42 14.64 4.21 7.56
N GLN A 43 15.89 3.90 7.84
CA GLN A 43 16.71 4.66 8.77
C GLN A 43 18.10 4.77 8.13
N ASP A 44 18.72 5.92 8.28
CA ASP A 44 20.10 6.06 7.87
C ASP A 44 20.99 5.38 8.91
N VAL A 45 22.13 4.93 8.49
CA VAL A 45 23.08 4.28 9.38
C VAL A 45 24.43 4.99 9.29
N ASN A 46 25.19 4.88 10.36
CA ASN A 46 26.53 5.44 10.39
C ASN A 46 27.55 4.40 9.91
N GLU A 47 28.82 4.73 9.98
CA GLU A 47 29.89 3.86 9.49
C GLU A 47 29.93 2.49 10.17
N LYS A 48 29.39 2.40 11.39
CA LYS A 48 29.34 1.15 12.13
C LYS A 48 28.03 0.40 11.94
N ASN A 49 27.23 0.83 10.98
CA ASN A 49 25.92 0.25 10.69
C ASN A 49 24.90 0.39 11.83
N LYS A 50 25.07 1.40 12.66
CA LYS A 50 24.09 1.71 13.68
C LYS A 50 23.16 2.79 13.15
N PRO A 51 21.87 2.77 13.55
CA PRO A 51 20.96 3.83 13.14
C PRO A 51 21.48 5.19 13.57
N ASP A 52 21.45 6.15 12.66
CA ASP A 52 21.98 7.46 12.90
C ASP A 52 20.98 8.55 12.49
N SER A 53 19.79 8.18 12.21
CA SER A 53 18.69 9.10 11.96
C SER A 53 17.41 8.52 12.55
N ASP A 54 16.37 9.34 12.62
CA ASP A 54 15.04 8.84 12.94
C ASP A 54 14.55 7.97 11.78
N THR A 55 13.63 7.08 12.08
CA THR A 55 12.95 6.32 11.03
C THR A 55 12.16 7.27 10.17
N TYR A 56 12.19 7.06 8.88
CA TYR A 56 11.36 7.82 7.95
C TYR A 56 10.83 6.88 6.87
N GLY A 57 9.82 7.34 6.16
CA GLY A 57 9.24 6.54 5.10
C GLY A 57 7.78 6.25 5.33
N GLY A 58 7.46 4.97 5.45
CA GLY A 58 6.07 4.56 5.37
C GLY A 58 5.56 4.73 3.96
N ILE A 59 6.45 4.66 2.98
CA ILE A 59 6.10 4.85 1.57
C ILE A 59 5.38 3.61 1.09
N LEU A 60 4.22 3.82 0.48
CA LEU A 60 3.41 2.73 -0.02
C LEU A 60 3.46 2.71 -1.54
N THR A 61 3.62 1.53 -2.10
CA THR A 61 3.52 1.34 -3.53
C THR A 61 2.33 0.43 -3.80
N LEU A 62 1.37 0.92 -4.57
CA LEU A 62 0.10 0.25 -4.82
C LEU A 62 -0.07 0.03 -6.31
N THR A 63 -0.31 -1.21 -6.73
CA THR A 63 -0.52 -1.51 -8.14
C THR A 63 -1.86 -2.21 -8.31
N PHE A 64 -2.66 -1.73 -9.25
CA PHE A 64 -3.97 -2.31 -9.52
C PHE A 64 -4.29 -2.20 -11.01
N SER A 65 -5.19 -3.09 -11.48
CA SER A 65 -5.55 -3.15 -12.89
C SER A 65 -6.86 -2.43 -13.21
N GLU A 66 -7.65 -2.12 -12.20
CA GLU A 66 -8.90 -1.40 -12.43
C GLU A 66 -8.61 0.04 -12.82
N THR A 67 -9.50 0.63 -13.60
CA THR A 67 -9.31 2.01 -14.03
C THR A 67 -9.45 2.95 -12.84
N PRO A 68 -8.46 3.82 -12.59
CA PRO A 68 -8.57 4.80 -11.52
C PRO A 68 -9.70 5.79 -11.83
N ASP A 69 -10.39 6.21 -10.79
CA ASP A 69 -11.42 7.22 -10.97
C ASP A 69 -10.80 8.62 -10.91
N GLN A 70 -11.67 9.63 -11.05
CA GLN A 70 -11.23 11.02 -11.09
C GLN A 70 -10.49 11.44 -9.82
N TRP A 71 -10.82 10.86 -8.66
CA TRP A 71 -10.21 11.29 -7.41
C TRP A 71 -8.74 10.91 -7.32
N ILE A 72 -8.38 9.77 -7.88
CA ILE A 72 -6.97 9.37 -7.93
C ILE A 72 -6.21 10.27 -8.91
N ASN A 73 -6.81 10.55 -10.06
CA ASN A 73 -6.18 11.42 -11.05
C ASN A 73 -5.96 12.83 -10.51
N LEU A 74 -6.95 13.37 -9.81
CA LEU A 74 -6.84 14.69 -9.20
C LEU A 74 -5.78 14.72 -8.10
N TRP A 75 -5.70 13.65 -7.33
CA TRP A 75 -4.73 13.54 -6.26
C TRP A 75 -3.31 13.66 -6.80
N MET A 76 -3.02 12.95 -7.87
CA MET A 76 -1.70 13.04 -8.48
C MET A 76 -1.44 14.38 -9.14
N MET A 77 -2.43 14.94 -9.81
CA MET A 77 -2.24 16.17 -10.57
C MET A 77 -2.15 17.42 -9.71
N ASN A 78 -2.58 17.33 -8.46
CA ASN A 78 -2.48 18.45 -7.55
C ASN A 78 -1.38 18.15 -6.54
N PRO A 79 -0.20 18.77 -6.65
CA PRO A 79 0.96 18.36 -5.85
C PRO A 79 0.83 18.60 -4.35
N TYR A 80 -0.14 19.42 -3.95
CA TYR A 80 -0.33 19.66 -2.53
C TYR A 80 -1.58 19.00 -1.96
N GLU A 81 -2.21 18.17 -2.76
CA GLU A 81 -3.42 17.48 -2.33
C GLU A 81 -3.09 16.32 -1.39
N LYS A 82 -3.62 16.35 -0.18
CA LYS A 82 -3.43 15.30 0.80
C LYS A 82 -4.71 14.50 0.94
N ARG A 83 -4.59 13.20 0.99
CA ARG A 83 -5.74 12.32 1.10
C ARG A 83 -5.47 11.19 2.08
N ASP A 84 -6.54 10.59 2.56
CA ASP A 84 -6.49 9.44 3.44
C ASP A 84 -6.94 8.21 2.67
N GLY A 85 -6.51 7.06 3.11
CA GLY A 85 -6.94 5.82 2.53
C GLY A 85 -6.61 4.63 3.41
N GLU A 86 -7.00 3.47 2.95
CA GLU A 86 -6.71 2.27 3.74
C GLU A 86 -6.49 1.07 2.82
N ILE A 87 -5.67 0.15 3.29
CA ILE A 87 -5.41 -1.10 2.62
C ILE A 87 -5.84 -2.20 3.56
N ARG A 88 -6.67 -3.11 3.08
CA ARG A 88 -7.14 -4.25 3.87
C ARG A 88 -6.66 -5.54 3.25
N PHE A 89 -6.05 -6.37 4.09
CA PHE A 89 -5.67 -7.72 3.69
C PHE A 89 -6.76 -8.66 4.21
N LEU A 90 -7.46 -9.30 3.31
CA LEU A 90 -8.62 -10.12 3.62
C LEU A 90 -8.38 -11.57 3.26
N THR A 91 -8.86 -12.47 4.07
CA THR A 91 -8.82 -13.91 3.77
C THR A 91 -10.22 -14.47 3.87
N ASN A 92 -10.41 -15.66 3.33
CA ASN A 92 -11.68 -16.34 3.47
C ASN A 92 -12.01 -16.65 4.92
N GLU A 93 -10.99 -16.87 5.73
CA GLU A 93 -11.21 -17.17 7.13
C GLU A 93 -11.49 -15.93 7.95
N SER A 94 -10.86 -14.84 7.65
CA SER A 94 -11.02 -13.62 8.43
C SER A 94 -12.40 -13.04 8.34
N LYS A 95 -13.17 -13.38 7.32
CA LYS A 95 -14.53 -12.91 7.24
C LYS A 95 -15.39 -13.43 8.38
N ILE A 96 -14.97 -14.53 8.98
CA ILE A 96 -15.71 -15.12 10.06
C ILE A 96 -15.42 -14.37 11.35
N THR A 97 -14.25 -13.86 11.50
CA THR A 97 -13.89 -13.16 12.69
C THR A 97 -14.06 -11.65 12.50
N GLU A 98 -13.20 -10.94 12.03
CA GLU A 98 -13.34 -9.51 11.89
C GLU A 98 -13.25 -9.05 10.48
N GLY A 99 -13.19 -9.96 9.55
CA GLY A 99 -13.15 -9.60 8.15
C GLY A 99 -11.78 -9.26 7.63
N ALA A 100 -10.90 -8.78 8.42
CA ALA A 100 -9.59 -8.38 7.94
C ALA A 100 -8.49 -8.95 8.81
N ALA A 101 -7.52 -9.56 8.17
CA ALA A 101 -6.35 -10.05 8.87
C ALA A 101 -5.44 -8.90 9.28
N LEU A 102 -5.40 -7.86 8.46
CA LEU A 102 -4.55 -6.71 8.72
C LEU A 102 -5.13 -5.50 8.01
N ILE A 103 -5.08 -4.36 8.64
CA ILE A 103 -5.49 -3.10 8.05
C ILE A 103 -4.33 -2.11 8.15
N VAL A 104 -4.00 -1.48 7.03
CA VAL A 104 -3.04 -0.39 6.98
C VAL A 104 -3.82 0.87 6.61
N THR A 105 -3.75 1.90 7.42
CA THR A 105 -4.41 3.17 7.12
C THR A 105 -3.36 4.26 6.98
N PHE A 106 -3.59 5.19 6.07
CA PHE A 106 -2.70 6.33 5.92
C PHE A 106 -3.50 7.62 5.96
N GLN A 107 -2.89 8.66 6.48
CA GLN A 107 -3.52 9.97 6.62
C GLN A 107 -2.63 11.06 6.07
N ASP A 108 -3.27 12.06 5.50
CA ASP A 108 -2.59 13.25 4.97
C ASP A 108 -1.45 12.87 4.04
N ALA A 109 -1.76 12.06 3.05
CA ALA A 109 -0.76 11.51 2.16
C ALA A 109 -0.75 12.20 0.82
N TYR A 110 0.44 12.34 0.27
CA TYR A 110 0.62 12.81 -1.10
C TYR A 110 0.76 11.60 -2.01
N CYS A 111 0.25 11.73 -3.24
CA CYS A 111 0.55 10.77 -4.28
C CYS A 111 1.76 11.32 -5.03
N ILE A 112 2.91 10.74 -4.82
CA ILE A 112 4.15 11.27 -5.36
C ILE A 112 4.55 10.64 -6.68
N SER A 113 3.86 9.60 -7.11
CA SER A 113 4.11 8.98 -8.41
C SER A 113 2.85 8.28 -8.89
N TYR A 114 2.60 8.37 -10.17
CA TYR A 114 1.47 7.74 -10.83
C TYR A 114 2.00 7.22 -12.16
N GLN A 115 1.97 5.92 -12.35
CA GLN A 115 2.50 5.31 -13.55
C GLN A 115 1.49 4.34 -14.13
N LYS A 116 1.28 4.41 -15.43
CA LYS A 116 0.48 3.43 -16.14
C LYS A 116 1.39 2.58 -17.02
N THR A 117 1.19 1.28 -16.94
CA THR A 117 1.97 0.35 -17.74
C THR A 117 1.00 -0.49 -18.56
N LEU A 118 1.20 -0.52 -19.86
CA LEU A 118 0.42 -1.37 -20.73
C LEU A 118 1.07 -2.74 -20.76
N ASN A 119 0.29 -3.76 -20.51
CA ASN A 119 0.79 -5.12 -20.56
C ASN A 119 0.56 -5.68 -21.97
N PRO A 120 1.60 -5.82 -22.78
CA PRO A 120 1.41 -6.26 -24.18
C PRO A 120 0.96 -7.71 -24.30
N LYS A 121 1.11 -8.50 -23.26
CA LYS A 121 0.69 -9.91 -23.32
C LYS A 121 -0.64 -10.14 -22.67
N GLY A 122 -1.16 -9.18 -22.00
CA GLY A 122 -2.33 -9.38 -21.22
C GLY A 122 -3.41 -8.44 -21.53
N ALA A 123 -4.34 -8.45 -20.68
CA ALA A 123 -5.52 -7.69 -20.83
C ALA A 123 -5.40 -6.42 -20.06
N GLY A 124 -5.03 -5.38 -20.71
CA GLY A 124 -5.21 -4.06 -20.14
C GLY A 124 -3.97 -3.42 -19.54
N THR A 125 -4.19 -2.46 -18.66
CA THR A 125 -3.13 -1.66 -18.09
C THR A 125 -3.05 -1.88 -16.59
N LEU A 126 -1.88 -1.60 -16.05
CA LEU A 126 -1.67 -1.55 -14.61
C LEU A 126 -1.39 -0.11 -14.22
N THR A 127 -1.94 0.30 -13.09
CA THR A 127 -1.65 1.61 -12.51
C THR A 127 -0.87 1.40 -11.24
N THR A 128 0.25 2.09 -11.11
CA THR A 128 1.07 2.04 -9.90
C THR A 128 1.15 3.41 -9.28
N LEU A 129 0.79 3.50 -8.01
CA LEU A 129 0.86 4.73 -7.25
C LEU A 129 1.93 4.59 -6.19
N ILE A 130 2.68 5.66 -5.97
CA ILE A 130 3.56 5.75 -4.81
C ILE A 130 2.98 6.82 -3.91
N VAL A 131 2.72 6.46 -2.67
CA VAL A 131 2.00 7.28 -1.70
C VAL A 131 2.91 7.58 -0.53
N SER A 132 3.01 8.85 -0.18
CA SER A 132 3.84 9.31 0.93
C SER A 132 2.96 9.92 2.01
N PRO A 133 2.65 9.17 3.07
CA PRO A 133 1.75 9.65 4.10
C PRO A 133 2.45 10.44 5.19
N HIS A 134 1.71 11.34 5.80
CA HIS A 134 2.16 11.99 7.03
C HIS A 134 2.08 11.00 8.18
N LYS A 135 0.97 10.30 8.30
CA LYS A 135 0.77 9.27 9.31
C LYS A 135 0.38 7.95 8.66
N ILE A 136 0.89 6.87 9.21
CA ILE A 136 0.51 5.55 8.77
C ILE A 136 0.31 4.66 10.00
N LYS A 137 -0.71 3.84 9.95
CA LYS A 137 -1.00 2.90 11.02
C LYS A 137 -1.03 1.50 10.41
N VAL A 138 -0.21 0.62 10.95
CA VAL A 138 -0.12 -0.77 10.50
C VAL A 138 -0.61 -1.63 11.65
N GLY A 139 -1.82 -2.16 11.52
CA GLY A 139 -2.45 -2.85 12.63
C GLY A 139 -2.71 -1.86 13.77
N THR A 140 -2.03 -2.04 14.90
CA THR A 140 -2.15 -1.15 16.04
C THR A 140 -0.97 -0.19 16.18
N GLU A 141 0.05 -0.34 15.36
CA GLU A 141 1.24 0.50 15.44
C GLU A 141 1.13 1.71 14.54
N GLU A 142 1.49 2.86 15.06
CA GLU A 142 1.36 4.12 14.33
C GLU A 142 2.72 4.78 14.13
N PHE A 143 2.91 5.35 12.96
CA PHE A 143 4.13 6.06 12.61
C PHE A 143 3.79 7.41 11.98
N GLU A 144 4.53 8.42 12.34
CA GLU A 144 4.32 9.76 11.82
C GLU A 144 5.62 10.33 11.27
N ASN A 145 5.58 10.80 10.02
CA ASN A 145 6.70 11.50 9.44
C ASN A 145 6.76 12.94 9.96
N LYS A 146 7.95 13.38 10.28
CA LYS A 146 8.12 14.73 10.81
C LYS A 146 8.46 15.67 9.66
N TRP A 147 7.49 15.93 8.84
CA TRP A 147 7.68 16.89 7.76
C TRP A 147 7.76 18.30 8.31
N LYS A 148 8.49 19.11 7.62
CA LYS A 148 8.56 20.53 7.95
C LYS A 148 7.65 21.33 7.05
#